data_eb2d68089cfec423d81ee48b6512f95c
#
_entry.id   eb2d68089cfec423d81ee48b6512f95c
#
_cell.length_a   1.000
_cell.length_b   1.000
_cell.length_c   1.000
_cell.angle_alpha   90.00
_cell.angle_beta   90.00
_cell.angle_gamma   90.00
#
_symmetry.space_group_name_H-M   'P 1'
#
loop_
_entity.id
_entity.type
_entity.pdbx_description
1 polymer ?
#
loop_
_entity_poly.entity_id
_entity_poly.type
_entity_poly.pdbx_seq_one_letter_code
_entity_poly.pdbx_strand_id
1 'polypeptide(L)'
;ATAILVQAALDGVREISVFLRPSSRFYDRARETAEALERKTGCIISLCDFSDHDRLRSELSQSRILTNATSLGMAPNEDTCPIPDASFLPDGLIVSDIIYNPKETRLLSMARTKGLPAFNGSYMLLYQGAEAFRLWTGKEMPVEKIKKEFFSDPFYSKSNLDHLRRVIAALNAGNGISHELITDEK
;
A
#
# COMPACT_ATOMS: atom_id res chain seq x y z
N ALA A 1 -7.69 3.66 -9.17
CA ALA A 1 -7.16 5.02 -9.12
C ALA A 1 -8.26 6.07 -8.89
N THR A 2 -9.27 6.19 -9.78
CA THR A 2 -10.29 7.26 -9.72
C THR A 2 -11.02 7.33 -8.37
N ALA A 3 -11.45 6.20 -7.81
CA ALA A 3 -12.15 6.18 -6.53
C ALA A 3 -11.29 6.74 -5.38
N ILE A 4 -9.99 6.41 -5.37
CA ILE A 4 -9.05 6.93 -4.36
C ILE A 4 -8.88 8.44 -4.52
N LEU A 5 -8.69 8.92 -5.75
CA LEU A 5 -8.57 10.35 -6.04
C LEU A 5 -9.82 11.14 -5.57
N VAL A 6 -11.01 10.63 -5.93
CA VAL A 6 -12.28 11.25 -5.55
C VAL A 6 -12.42 11.29 -4.03
N GLN A 7 -12.21 10.17 -3.35
CA GLN A 7 -12.37 10.08 -1.91
C GLN A 7 -11.34 10.97 -1.17
N ALA A 8 -10.08 10.94 -1.58
CA ALA A 8 -9.04 11.78 -0.97
C ALA A 8 -9.38 13.28 -1.08
N ALA A 9 -9.85 13.74 -2.24
CA ALA A 9 -10.25 15.13 -2.42
C ALA A 9 -11.48 15.49 -1.55
N LEU A 10 -12.46 14.58 -1.44
CA LEU A 10 -13.65 14.78 -0.59
C LEU A 10 -13.30 14.75 0.91
N ASP A 11 -12.30 13.98 1.31
CA ASP A 11 -11.79 13.91 2.70
C ASP A 11 -10.91 15.12 3.07
N GLY A 12 -10.72 16.08 2.16
CA GLY A 12 -10.03 17.34 2.42
C GLY A 12 -8.51 17.30 2.23
N VAL A 13 -8.00 16.36 1.44
CA VAL A 13 -6.60 16.42 0.98
C VAL A 13 -6.44 17.69 0.14
N ARG A 14 -5.43 18.50 0.48
CA ARG A 14 -5.24 19.80 -0.13
C ARG A 14 -4.59 19.75 -1.50
N GLU A 15 -3.69 18.79 -1.69
CA GLU A 15 -2.87 18.69 -2.91
C GLU A 15 -2.65 17.22 -3.27
N ILE A 16 -2.85 16.88 -4.54
CA ILE A 16 -2.70 15.52 -5.06
C ILE A 16 -1.96 15.58 -6.41
N SER A 17 -0.81 14.90 -6.50
CA SER A 17 -0.09 14.71 -7.75
C SER A 17 -0.40 13.33 -8.33
N VAL A 18 -0.99 13.29 -9.51
CA VAL A 18 -1.39 12.06 -10.19
C VAL A 18 -0.43 11.79 -11.35
N PHE A 19 0.39 10.75 -11.21
CA PHE A 19 1.30 10.31 -12.26
C PHE A 19 0.62 9.30 -13.18
N LEU A 20 0.53 9.63 -14.45
CA LEU A 20 -0.06 8.78 -15.47
C LEU A 20 0.63 8.99 -16.81
N ARG A 21 0.53 8.02 -17.72
CA ARG A 21 1.11 8.15 -19.07
C ARG A 21 0.26 9.10 -19.91
N PRO A 22 0.83 10.10 -20.56
CA PRO A 22 0.08 11.01 -21.45
C PRO A 22 -0.66 10.27 -22.58
N SER A 23 -0.09 9.15 -23.05
CA SER A 23 -0.70 8.28 -24.08
C SER A 23 -1.80 7.37 -23.52
N SER A 24 -2.15 7.47 -22.23
CA SER A 24 -3.20 6.64 -21.66
C SER A 24 -4.58 7.03 -22.23
N ARG A 25 -5.35 6.04 -22.65
CA ARG A 25 -6.76 6.23 -23.05
C ARG A 25 -7.64 6.85 -21.95
N PHE A 26 -7.15 6.89 -20.72
CA PHE A 26 -7.85 7.45 -19.57
C PHE A 26 -7.39 8.87 -19.22
N TYR A 27 -6.46 9.45 -19.99
CA TYR A 27 -5.86 10.75 -19.66
C TYR A 27 -6.92 11.86 -19.62
N ASP A 28 -7.74 11.98 -20.68
CA ASP A 28 -8.78 13.02 -20.74
C ASP A 28 -9.80 12.87 -19.62
N ARG A 29 -10.21 11.64 -19.33
CA ARG A 29 -11.11 11.38 -18.20
C ARG A 29 -10.48 11.75 -16.84
N ALA A 30 -9.19 11.50 -16.68
CA ALA A 30 -8.48 11.91 -15.46
C ALA A 30 -8.45 13.43 -15.32
N ARG A 31 -8.22 14.16 -16.41
CA ARG A 31 -8.25 15.64 -16.45
C ARG A 31 -9.63 16.17 -16.10
N GLU A 32 -10.67 15.69 -16.75
CA GLU A 32 -12.06 16.09 -16.44
C GLU A 32 -12.43 15.83 -14.98
N THR A 33 -12.00 14.67 -14.44
CA THR A 33 -12.23 14.33 -13.03
C THR A 33 -11.48 15.28 -12.11
N ALA A 34 -10.21 15.60 -12.41
CA ALA A 34 -9.40 16.52 -11.62
C ALA A 34 -10.05 17.92 -11.58
N GLU A 35 -10.39 18.49 -12.75
CA GLU A 35 -11.05 19.79 -12.85
C GLU A 35 -12.39 19.83 -12.09
N ALA A 36 -13.17 18.76 -12.15
CA ALA A 36 -14.45 18.69 -11.43
C ALA A 36 -14.23 18.64 -9.91
N LEU A 37 -13.22 17.91 -9.45
CA LEU A 37 -12.89 17.82 -8.03
C LEU A 37 -12.31 19.14 -7.50
N GLU A 38 -11.42 19.79 -8.24
CA GLU A 38 -10.87 21.10 -7.88
C GLU A 38 -11.99 22.13 -7.65
N ARG A 39 -12.95 22.21 -8.59
CA ARG A 39 -14.10 23.10 -8.47
C ARG A 39 -14.98 22.78 -7.25
N LYS A 40 -15.09 21.50 -6.88
CA LYS A 40 -16.00 21.03 -5.83
C LYS A 40 -15.39 21.08 -4.43
N THR A 41 -14.10 20.80 -4.32
CA THR A 41 -13.42 20.59 -3.02
C THR A 41 -12.36 21.63 -2.72
N GLY A 42 -11.86 22.35 -3.73
CA GLY A 42 -10.69 23.22 -3.62
C GLY A 42 -9.35 22.48 -3.52
N CYS A 43 -9.36 21.14 -3.67
CA CYS A 43 -8.14 20.34 -3.76
C CYS A 43 -7.38 20.69 -5.04
N ILE A 44 -6.08 20.95 -4.94
CA ILE A 44 -5.21 21.18 -6.12
C ILE A 44 -4.79 19.82 -6.67
N ILE A 45 -5.07 19.55 -7.94
CA ILE A 45 -4.79 18.24 -8.56
C ILE A 45 -3.89 18.41 -9.78
N SER A 46 -2.65 17.98 -9.68
CA SER A 46 -1.67 18.04 -10.76
C SER A 46 -1.59 16.70 -11.50
N LEU A 47 -1.76 16.72 -12.83
CA LEU A 47 -1.51 15.57 -13.69
C LEU A 47 -0.06 15.62 -14.20
N CYS A 48 0.73 14.63 -13.85
CA CYS A 48 2.16 14.55 -14.17
C CYS A 48 2.44 13.37 -15.10
N ASP A 49 3.43 13.53 -15.98
CA ASP A 49 3.89 12.42 -16.82
C ASP A 49 4.61 11.38 -15.96
N PHE A 50 4.19 10.13 -16.09
CA PHE A 50 4.78 9.00 -15.37
C PHE A 50 6.25 8.75 -15.74
N SER A 51 6.72 9.23 -16.90
CA SER A 51 8.11 9.12 -17.35
C SER A 51 9.01 10.23 -16.83
N ASP A 52 8.45 11.30 -16.25
CA ASP A 52 9.21 12.41 -15.67
C ASP A 52 9.67 12.05 -14.23
N HIS A 53 10.84 11.42 -14.16
CA HIS A 53 11.41 10.98 -12.90
C HIS A 53 11.89 12.14 -12.00
N ASP A 54 12.30 13.26 -12.58
CA ASP A 54 12.71 14.43 -11.81
C ASP A 54 11.50 15.06 -11.13
N ARG A 55 10.39 15.19 -11.86
CA ARG A 55 9.12 15.62 -11.30
C ARG A 55 8.62 14.65 -10.24
N LEU A 56 8.69 13.33 -10.50
CA LEU A 56 8.30 12.31 -9.53
C LEU A 56 9.09 12.44 -8.22
N ARG A 57 10.40 12.62 -8.30
CA ARG A 57 11.26 12.82 -7.12
C ARG A 57 10.89 14.08 -6.35
N SER A 58 10.66 15.18 -7.07
CA SER A 58 10.25 16.46 -6.48
C SER A 58 8.94 16.34 -5.73
N GLU A 59 7.92 15.75 -6.36
CA GLU A 59 6.60 15.57 -5.74
C GLU A 59 6.66 14.64 -4.53
N LEU A 60 7.40 13.53 -4.62
CA LEU A 60 7.56 12.61 -3.49
C LEU A 60 8.24 13.26 -2.29
N SER A 61 9.23 14.17 -2.53
CA SER A 61 9.94 14.86 -1.45
C SER A 61 9.04 15.76 -0.60
N GLN A 62 7.89 16.17 -1.13
CA GLN A 62 6.90 17.02 -0.46
C GLN A 62 5.64 16.26 -0.02
N SER A 63 5.54 14.98 -0.41
CA SER A 63 4.37 14.16 -0.15
C SER A 63 4.42 13.49 1.22
N ARG A 64 3.25 13.26 1.81
CA ARG A 64 3.09 12.45 3.03
C ARG A 64 2.72 11.01 2.71
N ILE A 65 2.06 10.79 1.58
CA ILE A 65 1.55 9.48 1.19
C ILE A 65 1.85 9.26 -0.29
N LEU A 66 2.40 8.09 -0.61
CA LEU A 66 2.48 7.53 -1.96
C LEU A 66 1.48 6.39 -2.07
N THR A 67 0.63 6.41 -3.10
CA THR A 67 -0.29 5.30 -3.39
C THR A 67 -0.05 4.75 -4.78
N ASN A 68 0.38 3.49 -4.87
CA ASN A 68 0.36 2.76 -6.14
C ASN A 68 -1.07 2.34 -6.46
N ALA A 69 -1.65 2.94 -7.48
CA ALA A 69 -2.97 2.59 -8.00
C ALA A 69 -2.88 2.03 -9.44
N THR A 70 -1.74 1.44 -9.77
CA THR A 70 -1.46 0.76 -11.05
C THR A 70 -1.48 -0.76 -10.88
N SER A 71 -1.29 -1.51 -11.96
CA SER A 71 -1.05 -2.95 -11.92
C SER A 71 0.43 -3.34 -11.83
N LEU A 72 1.35 -2.37 -11.70
CA LEU A 72 2.78 -2.66 -11.57
C LEU A 72 3.07 -3.30 -10.22
N GLY A 73 3.65 -4.48 -10.24
CA GLY A 73 3.90 -5.32 -9.06
C GLY A 73 2.85 -6.41 -8.82
N MET A 74 1.83 -6.52 -9.69
CA MET A 74 0.82 -7.58 -9.65
C MET A 74 1.21 -8.74 -10.59
N ALA A 75 0.84 -9.97 -10.24
CA ALA A 75 1.00 -11.13 -11.11
C ALA A 75 0.41 -10.88 -12.51
N PRO A 76 1.04 -11.33 -13.61
CA PRO A 76 2.27 -12.13 -13.65
C PRO A 76 3.58 -11.31 -13.60
N ASN A 77 3.52 -9.97 -13.54
CA ASN A 77 4.68 -9.08 -13.64
C ASN A 77 5.07 -8.50 -12.26
N GLU A 78 5.28 -9.37 -11.29
CA GLU A 78 5.52 -9.00 -9.89
C GLU A 78 6.82 -8.20 -9.68
N ASP A 79 7.82 -8.38 -10.56
CA ASP A 79 9.09 -7.65 -10.53
C ASP A 79 8.98 -6.17 -10.93
N THR A 80 7.83 -5.76 -11.47
CA THR A 80 7.62 -4.37 -11.89
C THR A 80 7.32 -3.46 -10.70
N CYS A 81 7.69 -2.18 -10.81
CA CYS A 81 7.50 -1.20 -9.75
C CYS A 81 7.17 0.18 -10.36
N PRO A 82 6.26 0.96 -9.74
CA PRO A 82 5.94 2.30 -10.23
C PRO A 82 7.05 3.32 -9.98
N ILE A 83 8.02 3.02 -9.13
CA ILE A 83 9.17 3.88 -8.88
C ILE A 83 10.48 3.13 -9.20
N PRO A 84 11.53 3.84 -9.66
CA PRO A 84 12.77 3.22 -10.11
C PRO A 84 13.49 2.45 -9.00
N ASP A 85 13.70 3.08 -7.85
CA ASP A 85 14.44 2.53 -6.73
C ASP A 85 14.10 3.22 -5.39
N ALA A 86 14.64 2.72 -4.30
CA ALA A 86 14.37 3.19 -2.95
C ALA A 86 14.84 4.64 -2.67
N SER A 87 15.72 5.23 -3.49
CA SER A 87 16.16 6.62 -3.31
C SER A 87 15.06 7.64 -3.57
N PHE A 88 13.99 7.22 -4.26
CA PHE A 88 12.81 8.04 -4.49
C PHE A 88 11.88 8.15 -3.28
N LEU A 89 12.03 7.29 -2.29
CA LEU A 89 11.18 7.29 -1.10
C LEU A 89 11.82 8.17 0.00
N PRO A 90 11.31 9.37 0.28
CA PRO A 90 11.81 10.21 1.35
C PRO A 90 11.46 9.63 2.73
N ASP A 91 12.20 10.08 3.76
CA ASP A 91 11.91 9.72 5.15
C ASP A 91 10.52 10.25 5.58
N GLY A 92 9.81 9.45 6.35
CA GLY A 92 8.48 9.78 6.85
C GLY A 92 7.34 9.61 5.84
N LEU A 93 7.63 9.15 4.61
CA LEU A 93 6.61 8.82 3.63
C LEU A 93 5.83 7.57 4.06
N ILE A 94 4.52 7.61 3.91
CA ILE A 94 3.65 6.43 4.05
C ILE A 94 3.44 5.85 2.66
N VAL A 95 3.67 4.54 2.49
CA VAL A 95 3.54 3.87 1.19
C VAL A 95 2.34 2.93 1.20
N SER A 96 1.42 3.18 0.29
CA SER A 96 0.21 2.38 0.07
C SER A 96 0.25 1.72 -1.30
N ASP A 97 -0.16 0.47 -1.36
CA ASP A 97 -0.34 -0.25 -2.61
C ASP A 97 -1.75 -0.85 -2.66
N ILE A 98 -2.48 -0.67 -3.75
CA ILE A 98 -3.80 -1.30 -3.90
C ILE A 98 -3.71 -2.80 -4.21
N ILE A 99 -2.53 -3.29 -4.53
CA ILE A 99 -2.28 -4.71 -4.79
C ILE A 99 -2.35 -5.48 -3.47
N TYR A 100 -3.10 -6.57 -3.45
CA TYR A 100 -3.21 -7.48 -2.31
C TYR A 100 -2.64 -8.88 -2.62
N ASN A 101 -2.38 -9.17 -3.89
CA ASN A 101 -1.72 -10.38 -4.35
C ASN A 101 -0.70 -10.03 -5.45
N PRO A 102 0.62 -10.20 -5.18
CA PRO A 102 1.23 -10.71 -3.95
C PRO A 102 0.95 -9.82 -2.73
N LYS A 103 1.09 -10.38 -1.52
CA LYS A 103 0.93 -9.61 -0.26
C LYS A 103 2.00 -8.54 -0.10
N GLU A 104 3.19 -8.77 -0.65
CA GLU A 104 4.32 -7.86 -0.65
C GLU A 104 4.81 -7.61 -2.06
N THR A 105 4.56 -6.40 -2.56
CA THR A 105 5.08 -5.96 -3.86
C THR A 105 6.50 -5.41 -3.70
N ARG A 106 7.25 -5.28 -4.80
CA ARG A 106 8.57 -4.66 -4.79
C ARG A 106 8.55 -3.26 -4.18
N LEU A 107 7.50 -2.47 -4.43
CA LEU A 107 7.31 -1.15 -3.82
C LEU A 107 7.24 -1.23 -2.29
N LEU A 108 6.42 -2.14 -1.76
CA LEU A 108 6.26 -2.30 -0.32
C LEU A 108 7.53 -2.84 0.35
N SER A 109 8.23 -3.76 -0.31
CA SER A 109 9.51 -4.29 0.15
C SER A 109 10.57 -3.17 0.27
N MET A 110 10.70 -2.32 -0.74
CA MET A 110 11.60 -1.16 -0.69
C MET A 110 11.24 -0.19 0.44
N ALA A 111 9.96 0.09 0.64
CA ALA A 111 9.49 0.96 1.72
C ALA A 111 9.83 0.39 3.10
N ARG A 112 9.58 -0.90 3.33
CA ARG A 112 9.90 -1.58 4.60
C ARG A 112 11.39 -1.66 4.87
N THR A 113 12.20 -1.91 3.84
CA THR A 113 13.67 -1.90 3.98
C THR A 113 14.19 -0.54 4.44
N LYS A 114 13.51 0.55 4.06
CA LYS A 114 13.80 1.91 4.55
C LYS A 114 13.15 2.24 5.91
N GLY A 115 12.41 1.32 6.52
CA GLY A 115 11.70 1.56 7.77
C GLY A 115 10.45 2.45 7.63
N LEU A 116 9.92 2.61 6.41
CA LEU A 116 8.72 3.41 6.15
C LEU A 116 7.45 2.60 6.44
N PRO A 117 6.40 3.24 6.97
CA PRO A 117 5.08 2.62 7.07
C PRO A 117 4.58 2.19 5.68
N ALA A 118 4.24 0.91 5.52
CA ALA A 118 3.83 0.35 4.24
C ALA A 118 2.68 -0.65 4.42
N PHE A 119 1.62 -0.53 3.59
CA PHE A 119 0.47 -1.42 3.64
C PHE A 119 -0.07 -1.71 2.23
N ASN A 120 -0.63 -2.91 2.07
CA ASN A 120 -1.18 -3.42 0.81
C ASN A 120 -2.70 -3.22 0.72
N GLY A 121 -3.27 -3.65 -0.42
CA GLY A 121 -4.70 -3.53 -0.73
C GLY A 121 -5.64 -4.49 0.02
N SER A 122 -5.16 -5.30 0.96
CA SER A 122 -5.99 -6.31 1.62
C SER A 122 -7.19 -5.72 2.36
N TYR A 123 -7.00 -4.61 3.07
CA TYR A 123 -8.10 -3.94 3.75
C TYR A 123 -9.09 -3.27 2.78
N MET A 124 -8.61 -2.75 1.66
CA MET A 124 -9.49 -2.25 0.60
C MET A 124 -10.40 -3.37 0.07
N LEU A 125 -9.84 -4.57 -0.16
CA LEU A 125 -10.62 -5.76 -0.55
C LEU A 125 -11.65 -6.13 0.52
N LEU A 126 -11.27 -6.12 1.79
CA LEU A 126 -12.16 -6.43 2.90
C LEU A 126 -13.33 -5.45 2.99
N TYR A 127 -13.05 -4.16 2.98
CA TYR A 127 -14.09 -3.13 3.13
C TYR A 127 -15.02 -3.05 1.92
N GLN A 128 -14.51 -3.22 0.69
CA GLN A 128 -15.40 -3.33 -0.47
C GLN A 128 -16.32 -4.55 -0.38
N GLY A 129 -15.81 -5.68 0.13
CA GLY A 129 -16.60 -6.88 0.38
C GLY A 129 -17.67 -6.66 1.45
N ALA A 130 -17.33 -5.95 2.51
CA ALA A 130 -18.29 -5.60 3.56
C ALA A 130 -19.44 -4.73 3.05
N GLU A 131 -19.12 -3.73 2.23
CA GLU A 131 -20.15 -2.87 1.64
C GLU A 131 -21.02 -3.64 0.63
N ALA A 132 -20.44 -4.47 -0.21
CA ALA A 132 -21.20 -5.34 -1.10
C ALA A 132 -22.13 -6.29 -0.33
N PHE A 133 -21.64 -6.89 0.76
CA PHE A 133 -22.44 -7.75 1.63
C PHE A 133 -23.62 -6.99 2.24
N ARG A 134 -23.39 -5.76 2.71
CA ARG A 134 -24.44 -4.89 3.27
C ARG A 134 -25.51 -4.58 2.21
N LEU A 135 -25.09 -4.23 0.98
CA LEU A 135 -26.00 -3.91 -0.11
C LEU A 135 -26.85 -5.11 -0.54
N TRP A 136 -26.27 -6.32 -0.55
CA TRP A 136 -26.98 -7.52 -1.03
C TRP A 136 -27.88 -8.15 0.05
N THR A 137 -27.49 -8.06 1.32
CA THR A 137 -28.17 -8.78 2.40
C THR A 137 -28.93 -7.88 3.37
N GLY A 138 -28.69 -6.57 3.34
CA GLY A 138 -29.18 -5.62 4.33
C GLY A 138 -28.56 -5.79 5.73
N LYS A 139 -27.48 -6.61 5.85
CA LYS A 139 -26.84 -6.93 7.15
C LYS A 139 -25.40 -6.40 7.16
N GLU A 140 -24.93 -6.05 8.35
CA GLU A 140 -23.52 -5.69 8.56
C GLU A 140 -22.63 -6.92 8.58
N MET A 141 -21.49 -6.85 7.87
CA MET A 141 -20.46 -7.91 7.94
C MET A 141 -19.60 -7.71 9.20
N PRO A 142 -19.25 -8.77 9.95
CA PRO A 142 -18.43 -8.66 11.16
C PRO A 142 -16.95 -8.40 10.82
N VAL A 143 -16.65 -7.21 10.28
CA VAL A 143 -15.33 -6.81 9.72
C VAL A 143 -14.20 -7.02 10.72
N GLU A 144 -14.37 -6.62 11.99
CA GLU A 144 -13.30 -6.73 12.98
C GLU A 144 -12.97 -8.19 13.34
N LYS A 145 -13.98 -9.08 13.32
CA LYS A 145 -13.73 -10.52 13.49
C LYS A 145 -12.95 -11.09 12.32
N ILE A 146 -13.33 -10.73 11.09
CA ILE A 146 -12.67 -11.17 9.86
C ILE A 146 -11.23 -10.63 9.79
N LYS A 147 -11.02 -9.37 10.14
CA LYS A 147 -9.66 -8.79 10.24
C LYS A 147 -8.77 -9.62 11.18
N LYS A 148 -9.28 -9.91 12.39
CA LYS A 148 -8.52 -10.64 13.40
C LYS A 148 -8.21 -12.07 12.96
N GLU A 149 -9.10 -12.71 12.22
CA GLU A 149 -9.00 -14.12 11.86
C GLU A 149 -8.20 -14.36 10.57
N PHE A 150 -8.36 -13.49 9.56
CA PHE A 150 -7.84 -13.73 8.22
C PHE A 150 -6.81 -12.69 7.72
N PHE A 151 -6.78 -11.50 8.32
CA PHE A 151 -5.92 -10.41 7.87
C PHE A 151 -4.79 -10.09 8.86
N SER A 152 -4.85 -10.58 10.10
CA SER A 152 -3.70 -10.54 10.99
C SER A 152 -2.70 -11.59 10.55
N ASP A 153 -1.49 -11.17 10.21
CA ASP A 153 -0.38 -12.11 10.01
C ASP A 153 -0.11 -12.80 11.37
N PRO A 154 -0.25 -14.12 11.45
CA PRO A 154 0.01 -14.87 12.68
C PRO A 154 1.41 -14.63 13.24
N PHE A 155 2.39 -14.31 12.36
CA PHE A 155 3.76 -13.98 12.74
C PHE A 155 3.82 -12.72 13.62
N TYR A 156 3.02 -11.70 13.30
CA TYR A 156 2.93 -10.44 14.06
C TYR A 156 1.83 -10.45 15.13
N SER A 157 1.22 -11.60 15.39
CA SER A 157 0.29 -11.70 16.52
C SER A 157 0.98 -11.34 17.83
N LYS A 158 0.25 -10.70 18.76
CA LYS A 158 0.81 -10.33 20.07
C LYS A 158 1.45 -11.55 20.77
N SER A 159 0.80 -12.70 20.68
CA SER A 159 1.29 -13.96 21.24
C SER A 159 2.64 -14.37 20.64
N ASN A 160 2.78 -14.30 19.32
CA ASN A 160 4.02 -14.67 18.65
C ASN A 160 5.13 -13.64 18.88
N LEU A 161 4.83 -12.35 18.87
CA LEU A 161 5.79 -11.29 19.19
C LEU A 161 6.30 -11.42 20.64
N ASP A 162 5.44 -11.74 21.59
CA ASP A 162 5.84 -11.96 22.99
C ASP A 162 6.65 -13.26 23.13
N HIS A 163 6.36 -14.27 22.32
CA HIS A 163 7.19 -15.49 22.21
C HIS A 163 8.59 -15.16 21.65
N LEU A 164 8.66 -14.46 20.53
CA LEU A 164 9.93 -14.07 19.91
C LEU A 164 10.78 -13.20 20.83
N ARG A 165 10.20 -12.25 21.55
CA ARG A 165 10.92 -11.44 22.56
C ARG A 165 11.52 -12.29 23.65
N ARG A 166 10.78 -13.29 24.14
CA ARG A 166 11.29 -14.23 25.18
C ARG A 166 12.43 -15.09 24.64
N VAL A 167 12.30 -15.60 23.42
CA VAL A 167 13.35 -16.40 22.77
C VAL A 167 14.61 -15.56 22.54
N ILE A 168 14.49 -14.33 22.03
CA ILE A 168 15.63 -13.40 21.86
C ILE A 168 16.30 -13.09 23.19
N ALA A 169 15.52 -12.85 24.27
CA ALA A 169 16.06 -12.61 25.59
C ALA A 169 16.82 -13.82 26.14
N ALA A 170 16.30 -15.04 25.93
CA ALA A 170 16.95 -16.29 26.31
C ALA A 170 18.25 -16.52 25.55
N LEU A 171 18.28 -16.27 24.24
CA LEU A 171 19.48 -16.33 23.39
C LEU A 171 20.55 -15.34 23.87
N ASN A 172 20.18 -14.11 24.14
CA ASN A 172 21.10 -13.08 24.64
C ASN A 172 21.65 -13.40 26.04
N ALA A 173 20.90 -14.17 26.85
CA ALA A 173 21.33 -14.67 28.16
C ALA A 173 22.17 -15.96 28.07
N GLY A 174 22.51 -16.46 26.88
CA GLY A 174 23.30 -17.67 26.67
C GLY A 174 22.53 -18.99 26.82
N ASN A 175 21.21 -18.94 26.93
CA ASN A 175 20.33 -20.09 27.09
C ASN A 175 19.74 -20.59 25.76
N GLY A 176 20.44 -20.38 24.65
CA GLY A 176 20.01 -20.88 23.34
C GLY A 176 20.16 -22.39 23.22
N ILE A 177 19.18 -23.06 22.61
CA ILE A 177 19.25 -24.48 22.25
C ILE A 177 19.66 -24.56 20.78
N SER A 178 20.75 -25.23 20.49
CA SER A 178 21.18 -25.50 19.11
C SER A 178 20.34 -26.66 18.54
N HIS A 179 19.73 -26.45 17.41
CA HIS A 179 19.05 -27.48 16.63
C HIS A 179 19.80 -27.73 15.32
N GLU A 180 19.88 -28.98 14.91
CA GLU A 180 20.36 -29.28 13.56
C GLU A 180 19.39 -28.72 12.52
N LEU A 181 19.95 -28.17 11.42
CA LEU A 181 19.15 -27.72 10.29
C LEU A 181 18.44 -28.94 9.69
N ILE A 182 17.11 -28.85 9.57
CA ILE A 182 16.34 -29.81 8.79
C ILE A 182 16.72 -29.56 7.33
N THR A 183 17.61 -30.40 6.80
CA THR A 183 17.87 -30.45 5.36
C THR A 183 16.75 -31.27 4.75
N ASP A 184 15.84 -30.62 4.00
CA ASP A 184 14.93 -31.33 3.12
C ASP A 184 15.76 -32.07 2.05
N GLU A 185 16.10 -33.33 2.33
CA GLU A 185 16.45 -34.27 1.30
C GLU A 185 15.16 -34.81 0.69
N LYS A 186 14.75 -34.20 -0.43
CA LYS A 186 14.24 -34.74 -1.70
C LYS A 186 13.24 -33.80 -2.36
#